data_bf614f2c975a5fc3856df6c3556def8b
#
_entry.id   bf614f2c975a5fc3856df6c3556def8b
#
_cell.length_a   1.000
_cell.length_b   1.000
_cell.length_c   1.000
_cell.angle_alpha   90.00
_cell.angle_beta   90.00
_cell.angle_gamma   90.00
#
_symmetry.space_group_name_H-M   'P 1'
#
loop_
_entity.id
_entity.type
_entity.pdbx_description
1 polymer ?
#
loop_
_entity_poly.entity_id
_entity_poly.type
_entity_poly.pdbx_seq_one_letter_code
_entity_poly.pdbx_strand_id
1 'polypeptide(L)'
;FFFPLFLLKKEVGFGAKPQIKIFSKQEKTEMEFKVYQKELELQSRGWIPTFHDVSKEVIEIVQASGIKNGTVCIASHHTTCSVMIQECSHDLDKYDLEYLQHDILDIMKKIVPSFDEEHEYRHPGPIHTQFGRYVNEPGDFTSLNTDGHLRSVFFGRSETMTIKDGVLDGGEFAHIYFVDWDCVRARHRQLNITVMGTADEVEDRKWNNGEVINTLRKYTDEEKAYDVHYTLQQKR
;
A
#
# COMPACT_ATOMS: atom_id res chain seq x y z
N PHE A 1 32.20 -38.06 7.99
CA PHE A 1 33.30 -37.65 8.85
C PHE A 1 32.91 -37.89 10.29
N PHE A 2 33.59 -38.86 10.93
CA PHE A 2 33.43 -39.22 12.35
C PHE A 2 34.23 -38.25 13.22
N PHE A 3 33.62 -37.72 14.27
CA PHE A 3 34.34 -37.08 15.37
C PHE A 3 34.33 -37.99 16.58
N PRO A 4 35.49 -38.16 17.27
CA PRO A 4 35.63 -39.12 18.36
C PRO A 4 35.15 -38.54 19.69
N LEU A 5 34.49 -39.42 20.43
CA LEU A 5 34.01 -39.24 21.79
C LEU A 5 35.21 -39.23 22.76
N PHE A 6 35.45 -38.10 23.44
CA PHE A 6 36.41 -38.07 24.56
C PHE A 6 35.68 -38.41 25.85
N LEU A 7 36.01 -39.60 26.39
CA LEU A 7 35.61 -40.05 27.72
C LEU A 7 36.55 -39.43 28.78
N LEU A 8 36.06 -38.51 29.58
CA LEU A 8 36.67 -38.10 30.83
C LEU A 8 36.02 -38.86 31.99
N LYS A 9 36.72 -39.87 32.50
CA LYS A 9 36.44 -40.47 33.80
C LYS A 9 36.73 -39.46 34.90
N LYS A 10 35.74 -39.14 35.71
CA LYS A 10 35.94 -38.56 37.05
C LYS A 10 35.21 -39.37 38.09
N GLU A 11 35.94 -39.61 39.16
CA GLU A 11 35.67 -40.53 40.23
C GLU A 11 34.41 -40.25 41.04
N VAL A 12 33.86 -41.32 41.58
CA VAL A 12 32.60 -41.41 42.28
C VAL A 12 32.73 -40.91 43.72
N GLY A 13 32.02 -39.87 44.09
CA GLY A 13 31.67 -39.52 45.45
C GLY A 13 30.29 -40.07 45.79
N PHE A 14 30.22 -40.90 46.83
CA PHE A 14 28.99 -41.49 47.32
C PHE A 14 28.06 -40.42 47.91
N GLY A 15 26.81 -40.38 47.46
CA GLY A 15 25.73 -39.79 48.28
C GLY A 15 24.85 -38.67 47.70
N ALA A 16 24.60 -38.61 46.38
CA ALA A 16 23.52 -37.79 45.87
C ALA A 16 22.61 -38.57 44.91
N LYS A 17 21.33 -38.69 45.23
CA LYS A 17 20.32 -39.25 44.31
C LYS A 17 20.33 -38.40 43.00
N PRO A 18 20.31 -39.03 41.84
CA PRO A 18 20.24 -38.26 40.59
C PRO A 18 18.88 -37.55 40.54
N GLN A 19 18.88 -36.24 40.59
CA GLN A 19 17.76 -35.46 40.19
C GLN A 19 17.62 -35.56 38.67
N ILE A 20 16.61 -36.34 38.24
CA ILE A 20 16.21 -36.35 36.85
C ILE A 20 15.54 -34.96 36.60
N LYS A 21 16.28 -34.05 35.99
CA LYS A 21 15.66 -32.87 35.39
C LYS A 21 14.82 -33.34 34.22
N ILE A 22 13.51 -33.42 34.45
CA ILE A 22 12.52 -33.56 33.40
C ILE A 22 12.57 -32.21 32.67
N PHE A 23 13.25 -32.17 31.53
CA PHE A 23 13.08 -31.05 30.58
C PHE A 23 11.63 -31.18 30.10
N SER A 24 10.78 -30.30 30.56
CA SER A 24 9.47 -30.09 29.95
C SER A 24 9.70 -29.78 28.47
N LYS A 25 9.10 -30.60 27.63
CA LYS A 25 9.01 -30.34 26.20
C LYS A 25 8.33 -28.97 26.10
N GLN A 26 9.09 -27.91 25.77
CA GLN A 26 8.47 -26.67 25.35
C GLN A 26 7.62 -27.03 24.12
N GLU A 27 6.32 -26.95 24.29
CA GLU A 27 5.43 -26.99 23.15
C GLU A 27 5.83 -25.81 22.26
N LYS A 28 6.42 -26.14 21.12
CA LYS A 28 6.61 -25.17 20.05
C LYS A 28 5.21 -24.75 19.63
N THR A 29 4.77 -23.61 20.08
CA THR A 29 3.59 -22.96 19.51
C THR A 29 3.93 -22.69 18.05
N GLU A 30 3.33 -23.46 17.15
CA GLU A 30 3.49 -23.19 15.71
C GLU A 30 2.79 -21.86 15.44
N MET A 31 3.55 -20.87 14.97
CA MET A 31 2.99 -19.57 14.56
C MET A 31 2.10 -19.81 13.32
N GLU A 32 0.82 -19.49 13.45
CA GLU A 32 -0.14 -19.64 12.37
C GLU A 32 -0.01 -18.47 11.37
N PHE A 33 0.39 -18.78 10.14
CA PHE A 33 0.40 -17.80 9.07
C PHE A 33 -1.01 -17.60 8.52
N LYS A 34 -1.43 -16.34 8.39
CA LYS A 34 -2.77 -15.94 7.92
C LYS A 34 -2.69 -15.06 6.69
N VAL A 35 -3.71 -15.18 5.85
CA VAL A 35 -3.95 -14.29 4.71
C VAL A 35 -5.38 -13.75 4.82
N TYR A 36 -5.51 -12.44 4.72
CA TYR A 36 -6.79 -11.75 4.71
C TYR A 36 -6.86 -10.82 3.51
N GLN A 37 -7.93 -10.91 2.73
CA GLN A 37 -8.09 -10.16 1.49
C GLN A 37 -9.38 -9.36 1.50
N LYS A 38 -9.28 -8.15 0.96
CA LYS A 38 -10.42 -7.26 0.70
C LYS A 38 -10.21 -6.53 -0.62
N GLU A 39 -11.32 -6.12 -1.19
CA GLU A 39 -11.38 -5.30 -2.38
C GLU A 39 -12.12 -4.01 -2.07
N LEU A 40 -11.60 -2.88 -2.55
CA LEU A 40 -12.28 -1.59 -2.53
C LEU A 40 -12.76 -1.27 -3.94
N GLU A 41 -14.00 -0.77 -4.03
CA GLU A 41 -14.54 -0.21 -5.26
C GLU A 41 -14.41 1.31 -5.26
N LEU A 42 -13.86 1.87 -6.32
CA LEU A 42 -13.57 3.28 -6.47
C LEU A 42 -14.11 3.78 -7.80
N GLN A 43 -14.45 5.07 -7.87
CA GLN A 43 -14.97 5.68 -9.08
C GLN A 43 -14.06 6.81 -9.55
N SER A 44 -13.53 6.71 -10.78
CA SER A 44 -12.73 7.79 -11.35
C SER A 44 -13.59 8.88 -12.00
N ARG A 45 -13.02 10.08 -12.13
CA ARG A 45 -13.69 11.27 -12.70
C ARG A 45 -13.74 11.24 -14.22
N GLY A 46 -12.70 10.71 -14.89
CA GLY A 46 -12.66 10.51 -16.34
C GLY A 46 -12.36 11.78 -17.18
N TRP A 47 -11.95 12.87 -16.57
CA TRP A 47 -11.55 14.11 -17.25
C TRP A 47 -10.31 14.77 -16.62
N ILE A 48 -9.92 14.31 -15.47
CA ILE A 48 -8.70 14.67 -14.74
C ILE A 48 -8.23 13.43 -14.00
N PRO A 49 -6.91 13.22 -13.79
CA PRO A 49 -6.43 12.13 -12.96
C PRO A 49 -7.11 12.15 -11.59
N THR A 50 -7.54 10.99 -11.14
CA THR A 50 -8.29 10.88 -9.88
C THR A 50 -7.38 10.27 -8.83
N PHE A 51 -7.17 11.00 -7.74
CA PHE A 51 -6.44 10.53 -6.57
C PHE A 51 -7.46 10.18 -5.48
N HIS A 52 -7.40 8.95 -4.99
CA HIS A 52 -8.19 8.49 -3.85
C HIS A 52 -7.23 8.21 -2.70
N ASP A 53 -7.34 8.98 -1.62
CA ASP A 53 -6.69 8.62 -0.37
C ASP A 53 -7.45 7.41 0.22
N VAL A 54 -6.76 6.27 0.27
CA VAL A 54 -7.29 5.01 0.76
C VAL A 54 -6.62 4.59 2.08
N SER A 55 -5.89 5.49 2.71
CA SER A 55 -5.14 5.23 3.94
C SER A 55 -6.03 4.67 5.04
N LYS A 56 -7.19 5.28 5.25
CA LYS A 56 -8.15 4.90 6.27
C LYS A 56 -8.67 3.48 6.05
N GLU A 57 -9.12 3.19 4.86
CA GLU A 57 -9.65 1.88 4.48
C GLU A 57 -8.59 0.79 4.63
N VAL A 58 -7.35 1.06 4.21
CA VAL A 58 -6.24 0.12 4.38
C VAL A 58 -5.94 -0.14 5.86
N ILE A 59 -5.90 0.89 6.69
CA ILE A 59 -5.71 0.76 8.14
C ILE A 59 -6.83 -0.09 8.76
N GLU A 60 -8.08 0.18 8.42
CA GLU A 60 -9.22 -0.58 8.92
C GLU A 60 -9.17 -2.06 8.49
N ILE A 61 -8.76 -2.34 7.25
CA ILE A 61 -8.58 -3.71 6.74
C ILE A 61 -7.45 -4.43 7.47
N VAL A 62 -6.32 -3.76 7.71
CA VAL A 62 -5.21 -4.31 8.49
C VAL A 62 -5.67 -4.67 9.91
N GLN A 63 -6.40 -3.78 10.57
CA GLN A 63 -6.94 -4.03 11.91
C GLN A 63 -7.94 -5.20 11.93
N ALA A 64 -8.85 -5.24 10.95
CA ALA A 64 -9.85 -6.29 10.83
C ALA A 64 -9.23 -7.68 10.54
N SER A 65 -8.04 -7.73 9.95
CA SER A 65 -7.32 -8.98 9.66
C SER A 65 -6.88 -9.72 10.94
N GLY A 66 -6.69 -9.01 12.04
CA GLY A 66 -6.11 -9.54 13.28
C GLY A 66 -4.64 -9.93 13.16
N ILE A 67 -3.98 -9.63 12.02
CA ILE A 67 -2.57 -9.90 11.80
C ILE A 67 -1.75 -8.83 12.53
N LYS A 68 -0.84 -9.28 13.39
CA LYS A 68 0.02 -8.39 14.16
C LYS A 68 1.37 -8.15 13.50
N ASN A 69 1.91 -9.16 12.84
CA ASN A 69 3.24 -9.08 12.25
C ASN A 69 3.22 -9.64 10.84
N GLY A 70 3.56 -8.78 9.87
CA GLY A 70 3.46 -9.17 8.48
C GLY A 70 3.57 -8.01 7.51
N THR A 71 2.86 -8.13 6.41
CA THR A 71 2.80 -7.11 5.38
C THR A 71 1.37 -6.95 4.86
N VAL A 72 1.09 -5.76 4.33
CA VAL A 72 -0.06 -5.52 3.47
C VAL A 72 0.45 -5.21 2.07
N CYS A 73 -0.10 -5.89 1.07
CA CYS A 73 0.07 -5.56 -0.34
C CYS A 73 -1.21 -4.91 -0.85
N ILE A 74 -1.07 -3.73 -1.43
CA ILE A 74 -2.14 -2.93 -2.01
C ILE A 74 -1.88 -2.89 -3.50
N ALA A 75 -2.77 -3.44 -4.34
CA ALA A 75 -2.47 -3.64 -5.76
C ALA A 75 -3.69 -3.40 -6.66
N SER A 76 -3.45 -2.71 -7.78
CA SER A 76 -4.41 -2.55 -8.86
C SER A 76 -4.09 -3.45 -10.05
N HIS A 77 -5.11 -4.08 -10.62
CA HIS A 77 -4.99 -4.81 -11.89
C HIS A 77 -5.25 -3.91 -13.12
N HIS A 78 -5.71 -2.68 -12.91
CA HIS A 78 -5.97 -1.73 -13.99
C HIS A 78 -4.68 -1.11 -14.53
N THR A 79 -4.51 -1.15 -15.85
CA THR A 79 -3.26 -0.78 -16.50
C THR A 79 -3.03 0.74 -16.65
N THR A 80 -4.03 1.55 -16.34
CA THR A 80 -3.93 3.02 -16.26
C THR A 80 -3.94 3.54 -14.82
N CYS A 81 -3.86 2.64 -13.82
CA CYS A 81 -3.89 3.03 -12.42
C CYS A 81 -2.56 2.77 -11.73
N SER A 82 -2.34 3.49 -10.64
CA SER A 82 -1.18 3.33 -9.76
C SER A 82 -1.60 3.23 -8.32
N VAL A 83 -0.72 2.66 -7.50
CA VAL A 83 -0.75 2.81 -6.04
C VAL A 83 0.53 3.48 -5.64
N MET A 84 0.46 4.52 -4.84
CA MET A 84 1.63 5.27 -4.41
C MET A 84 1.49 5.74 -2.97
N ILE A 85 2.63 5.92 -2.31
CA ILE A 85 2.71 6.52 -0.99
C ILE A 85 3.33 7.89 -1.17
N GLN A 86 2.64 8.92 -0.72
CA GLN A 86 3.14 10.30 -0.74
C GLN A 86 2.81 11.01 0.57
N GLU A 87 3.51 12.09 0.85
CA GLU A 87 3.15 13.03 1.91
C GLU A 87 1.81 13.68 1.57
N CYS A 88 0.88 13.71 2.52
CA CYS A 88 -0.37 14.44 2.36
C CYS A 88 -0.11 15.95 2.40
N SER A 89 -0.45 16.63 1.32
CA SER A 89 -0.42 18.09 1.24
C SER A 89 -1.79 18.64 1.60
N HIS A 90 -1.91 19.37 2.67
CA HIS A 90 -3.20 19.85 3.19
C HIS A 90 -3.83 20.98 2.37
N ASP A 91 -3.09 21.57 1.42
CA ASP A 91 -3.62 22.58 0.51
C ASP A 91 -4.32 21.88 -0.67
N LEU A 92 -5.61 22.17 -0.83
CA LEU A 92 -6.45 21.63 -1.91
C LEU A 92 -6.86 22.73 -2.91
N ASP A 93 -7.03 22.32 -4.15
CA ASP A 93 -7.65 23.15 -5.16
C ASP A 93 -9.17 22.98 -5.20
N LYS A 94 -9.82 23.68 -6.12
CA LYS A 94 -11.28 23.60 -6.35
C LYS A 94 -11.77 22.24 -6.86
N TYR A 95 -10.88 21.32 -7.19
CA TYR A 95 -11.17 19.97 -7.68
C TYR A 95 -10.80 18.90 -6.64
N ASP A 96 -10.50 19.30 -5.40
CA ASP A 96 -10.02 18.45 -4.32
C ASP A 96 -8.71 17.71 -4.67
N LEU A 97 -7.86 18.37 -5.47
CA LEU A 97 -6.49 17.92 -5.69
C LEU A 97 -5.55 18.65 -4.75
N GLU A 98 -4.68 17.91 -4.10
CA GLU A 98 -3.61 18.47 -3.30
C GLU A 98 -2.60 19.22 -4.18
N TYR A 99 -2.00 20.28 -3.65
CA TYR A 99 -0.98 21.02 -4.40
C TYR A 99 0.23 20.15 -4.78
N LEU A 100 0.62 19.20 -3.94
CA LEU A 100 1.67 18.23 -4.28
C LEU A 100 1.25 17.33 -5.46
N GLN A 101 -0.05 16.98 -5.56
CA GLN A 101 -0.57 16.23 -6.70
C GLN A 101 -0.53 17.06 -7.98
N HIS A 102 -0.79 18.37 -7.90
CA HIS A 102 -0.60 19.28 -9.03
C HIS A 102 0.86 19.30 -9.50
N ASP A 103 1.82 19.42 -8.58
CA ASP A 103 3.23 19.38 -8.93
C ASP A 103 3.62 18.07 -9.62
N ILE A 104 3.07 16.94 -9.14
CA ILE A 104 3.23 15.63 -9.80
C ILE A 104 2.67 15.66 -11.22
N LEU A 105 1.46 16.19 -11.41
CA LEU A 105 0.83 16.27 -12.72
C LEU A 105 1.62 17.17 -13.67
N ASP A 106 2.09 18.31 -13.21
CA ASP A 106 2.88 19.27 -14.01
C ASP A 106 4.23 18.69 -14.45
N ILE A 107 4.87 17.91 -13.58
CA ILE A 107 6.12 17.22 -13.92
C ILE A 107 5.82 16.06 -14.88
N MET A 108 4.80 15.26 -14.61
CA MET A 108 4.44 14.14 -15.46
C MET A 108 4.03 14.60 -16.85
N LYS A 109 3.36 15.75 -17.00
CA LYS A 109 3.01 16.32 -18.29
C LYS A 109 4.24 16.64 -19.14
N LYS A 110 5.37 17.03 -18.54
CA LYS A 110 6.63 17.27 -19.24
C LYS A 110 7.33 16.00 -19.70
N ILE A 111 7.15 14.89 -18.98
CA ILE A 111 7.78 13.59 -19.25
C ILE A 111 6.87 12.72 -20.14
N VAL A 112 5.58 12.72 -19.83
CA VAL A 112 4.51 12.00 -20.51
C VAL A 112 3.42 13.01 -20.87
N PRO A 113 3.52 13.68 -22.02
CA PRO A 113 2.52 14.64 -22.49
C PRO A 113 1.12 14.01 -22.53
N SER A 114 0.10 14.82 -22.29
CA SER A 114 -1.29 14.36 -22.40
C SER A 114 -1.63 14.02 -23.85
N PHE A 115 -2.54 13.06 -24.04
CA PHE A 115 -2.92 12.61 -25.38
C PHE A 115 -3.63 13.71 -26.20
N ASP A 116 -4.21 14.68 -25.55
CA ASP A 116 -4.88 15.84 -26.14
C ASP A 116 -3.93 16.96 -26.61
N GLU A 117 -2.62 16.83 -26.33
CA GLU A 117 -1.59 17.73 -26.83
C GLU A 117 -1.06 17.23 -28.18
N GLU A 118 -0.34 18.09 -28.92
CA GLU A 118 0.27 17.75 -30.22
C GLU A 118 1.43 16.75 -30.07
N HIS A 119 1.16 15.62 -29.43
CA HIS A 119 2.10 14.53 -29.24
C HIS A 119 1.58 13.25 -29.90
N GLU A 120 2.35 12.73 -30.83
CA GLU A 120 2.00 11.50 -31.52
C GLU A 120 2.47 10.27 -30.75
N TYR A 121 1.54 9.59 -30.07
CA TYR A 121 1.80 8.27 -29.54
C TYR A 121 1.61 7.18 -30.59
N ARG A 122 2.43 6.12 -30.54
CA ARG A 122 2.25 4.95 -31.42
C ARG A 122 1.07 4.05 -31.00
N HIS A 123 0.69 4.12 -29.74
CA HIS A 123 -0.47 3.43 -29.19
C HIS A 123 -1.64 4.45 -29.10
N PRO A 124 -2.88 4.05 -29.42
CA PRO A 124 -3.26 2.74 -29.95
C PRO A 124 -2.95 2.62 -31.46
N GLY A 125 -2.41 1.47 -31.84
CA GLY A 125 -2.32 1.10 -33.26
C GLY A 125 -3.65 0.50 -33.77
N PRO A 126 -3.77 0.26 -35.10
CA PRO A 126 -5.03 -0.19 -35.70
C PRO A 126 -5.53 -1.53 -35.16
N ILE A 127 -4.62 -2.45 -34.81
CA ILE A 127 -5.00 -3.75 -34.24
C ILE A 127 -5.62 -3.57 -32.87
N HIS A 128 -5.03 -2.71 -32.01
CA HIS A 128 -5.57 -2.44 -30.68
C HIS A 128 -6.93 -1.75 -30.73
N THR A 129 -7.11 -0.80 -31.63
CA THR A 129 -8.40 -0.13 -31.86
C THR A 129 -9.46 -1.14 -32.32
N GLN A 130 -9.11 -2.06 -33.21
CA GLN A 130 -10.01 -3.12 -33.64
C GLN A 130 -10.37 -4.08 -32.48
N PHE A 131 -9.41 -4.40 -31.62
CA PHE A 131 -9.67 -5.19 -30.41
C PHE A 131 -10.64 -4.49 -29.47
N GLY A 132 -10.50 -3.18 -29.26
CA GLY A 132 -11.44 -2.35 -28.47
C GLY A 132 -12.88 -2.50 -28.97
N ARG A 133 -13.09 -2.44 -30.29
CA ARG A 133 -14.41 -2.69 -30.90
C ARG A 133 -14.92 -4.10 -30.66
N TYR A 134 -14.03 -5.07 -30.72
CA TYR A 134 -14.37 -6.48 -30.47
C TYR A 134 -14.86 -6.72 -29.04
N VAL A 135 -14.28 -6.06 -28.06
CA VAL A 135 -14.68 -6.17 -26.64
C VAL A 135 -15.76 -5.15 -26.24
N ASN A 136 -16.44 -4.54 -27.22
CA ASN A 136 -17.55 -3.59 -27.05
C ASN A 136 -17.17 -2.34 -26.24
N GLU A 137 -15.97 -1.81 -26.43
CA GLU A 137 -15.65 -0.47 -25.91
C GLU A 137 -16.59 0.58 -26.54
N PRO A 138 -16.99 1.63 -25.80
CA PRO A 138 -18.00 2.59 -26.26
C PRO A 138 -17.63 3.37 -27.53
N GLY A 139 -16.34 3.40 -27.89
CA GLY A 139 -15.84 4.04 -29.09
C GLY A 139 -14.31 4.01 -29.16
N ASP A 140 -13.76 4.30 -30.33
CA ASP A 140 -12.32 4.26 -30.57
C ASP A 140 -11.54 5.25 -29.66
N PHE A 141 -12.19 6.33 -29.25
CA PHE A 141 -11.63 7.33 -28.33
C PHE A 141 -11.23 6.74 -26.97
N THR A 142 -11.86 5.64 -26.55
CA THR A 142 -11.57 5.01 -25.25
C THR A 142 -10.16 4.42 -25.15
N SER A 143 -9.51 4.23 -26.28
CA SER A 143 -8.11 3.78 -26.36
C SER A 143 -7.10 4.94 -26.44
N LEU A 144 -7.57 6.21 -26.46
CA LEU A 144 -6.71 7.39 -26.52
C LEU A 144 -6.21 7.79 -25.12
N ASN A 145 -5.66 6.85 -24.39
CA ASN A 145 -5.23 6.97 -22.99
C ASN A 145 -3.80 6.46 -22.75
N THR A 146 -2.97 6.58 -23.77
CA THR A 146 -1.57 6.12 -23.73
C THR A 146 -0.77 6.80 -22.60
N ASP A 147 -1.00 8.07 -22.39
CA ASP A 147 -0.40 8.82 -21.29
C ASP A 147 -0.76 8.24 -19.92
N GLY A 148 -2.00 7.81 -19.73
CA GLY A 148 -2.43 7.10 -18.52
C GLY A 148 -1.68 5.79 -18.32
N HIS A 149 -1.51 4.99 -19.36
CA HIS A 149 -0.73 3.75 -19.30
C HIS A 149 0.74 4.00 -18.94
N LEU A 150 1.36 5.00 -19.56
CA LEU A 150 2.75 5.34 -19.31
C LEU A 150 2.96 5.86 -17.88
N ARG A 151 2.09 6.76 -17.41
CA ARG A 151 2.13 7.25 -16.02
C ARG A 151 1.97 6.12 -15.02
N SER A 152 1.06 5.18 -15.29
CA SER A 152 0.89 3.97 -14.46
C SER A 152 2.18 3.13 -14.39
N VAL A 153 2.92 3.00 -15.47
CA VAL A 153 4.21 2.29 -15.48
C VAL A 153 5.26 3.01 -14.65
N PHE A 154 5.30 4.35 -14.70
CA PHE A 154 6.27 5.14 -13.91
C PHE A 154 6.05 4.99 -12.41
N PHE A 155 4.81 5.05 -11.93
CA PHE A 155 4.49 5.00 -10.50
C PHE A 155 4.31 3.58 -9.97
N GLY A 156 4.09 2.60 -10.84
CA GLY A 156 3.78 1.23 -10.43
C GLY A 156 2.31 1.06 -10.02
N ARG A 157 1.91 -0.20 -9.87
CA ARG A 157 0.51 -0.56 -9.60
C ARG A 157 0.31 -1.22 -8.25
N SER A 158 1.34 -1.28 -7.43
CA SER A 158 1.25 -1.89 -6.12
C SER A 158 2.27 -1.30 -5.16
N GLU A 159 1.86 -1.23 -3.90
CA GLU A 159 2.71 -0.89 -2.77
C GLU A 159 2.63 -2.01 -1.73
N THR A 160 3.74 -2.19 -1.00
CA THR A 160 3.80 -3.14 0.10
C THR A 160 4.33 -2.44 1.33
N MET A 161 3.58 -2.54 2.42
CA MET A 161 3.94 -1.91 3.69
C MET A 161 4.04 -2.95 4.80
N THR A 162 4.86 -2.66 5.79
CA THR A 162 5.08 -3.53 6.95
C THR A 162 3.96 -3.34 8.00
N ILE A 163 3.58 -4.44 8.64
CA ILE A 163 2.71 -4.44 9.81
C ILE A 163 3.52 -4.90 11.02
N LYS A 164 3.51 -4.08 12.08
CA LYS A 164 4.20 -4.35 13.34
C LYS A 164 3.22 -4.17 14.49
N ASP A 165 3.07 -5.18 15.32
CA ASP A 165 2.17 -5.17 16.48
C ASP A 165 0.70 -4.79 16.14
N GLY A 166 0.24 -5.21 14.96
CA GLY A 166 -1.10 -4.91 14.45
C GLY A 166 -1.23 -3.54 13.79
N VAL A 167 -0.13 -2.89 13.47
CA VAL A 167 -0.01 -1.52 13.07
C VAL A 167 0.69 -1.40 11.74
N LEU A 168 0.09 -0.61 10.85
CA LEU A 168 0.68 -0.26 9.58
C LEU A 168 1.85 0.73 9.79
N ASP A 169 3.06 0.34 9.38
CA ASP A 169 4.25 1.18 9.47
C ASP A 169 4.35 2.08 8.25
N GLY A 170 3.58 3.15 8.24
CA GLY A 170 3.49 4.10 7.12
C GLY A 170 4.28 5.40 7.31
N GLY A 171 4.87 5.61 8.51
CA GLY A 171 5.47 6.89 8.86
C GLY A 171 4.42 7.91 9.32
N GLU A 172 4.87 9.14 9.57
CA GLU A 172 4.06 10.17 10.22
C GLU A 172 3.17 10.95 9.23
N PHE A 173 3.63 11.14 7.99
CA PHE A 173 2.99 12.03 7.01
C PHE A 173 2.57 11.31 5.73
N ALA A 174 2.90 10.03 5.60
CA ALA A 174 2.65 9.27 4.39
C ALA A 174 1.20 8.81 4.30
N HIS A 175 0.55 9.11 3.18
CA HIS A 175 -0.77 8.62 2.82
C HIS A 175 -0.67 7.67 1.64
N ILE A 176 -1.64 6.78 1.53
CA ILE A 176 -1.72 5.78 0.47
C ILE A 176 -2.75 6.25 -0.53
N TYR A 177 -2.29 6.50 -1.77
CA TYR A 177 -3.17 6.94 -2.84
C TYR A 177 -3.33 5.86 -3.90
N PHE A 178 -4.57 5.58 -4.24
CA PHE A 178 -4.90 4.95 -5.51
C PHE A 178 -5.13 6.04 -6.54
N VAL A 179 -4.43 5.95 -7.68
CA VAL A 179 -4.50 6.96 -8.73
C VAL A 179 -4.99 6.34 -10.03
N ASP A 180 -6.04 6.89 -10.61
CA ASP A 180 -6.45 6.60 -11.98
C ASP A 180 -6.00 7.74 -12.90
N TRP A 181 -5.07 7.43 -13.81
CA TRP A 181 -4.52 8.36 -14.80
C TRP A 181 -5.37 8.47 -16.06
N ASP A 182 -6.41 7.63 -16.22
CA ASP A 182 -7.27 7.64 -17.40
C ASP A 182 -8.24 8.85 -17.34
N CYS A 183 -8.01 9.81 -18.22
CA CYS A 183 -8.83 11.02 -18.34
C CYS A 183 -9.85 10.95 -19.48
N VAL A 184 -9.98 9.80 -20.15
CA VAL A 184 -10.86 9.66 -21.31
C VAL A 184 -12.33 9.49 -20.92
N ARG A 185 -12.58 8.76 -19.83
CA ARG A 185 -13.92 8.55 -19.26
C ARG A 185 -13.90 8.12 -17.81
N ALA A 186 -14.96 8.39 -17.08
CA ALA A 186 -15.16 7.83 -15.74
C ALA A 186 -15.26 6.30 -15.76
N ARG A 187 -14.60 5.64 -14.80
CA ARG A 187 -14.54 4.19 -14.71
C ARG A 187 -14.74 3.71 -13.28
N HIS A 188 -15.38 2.55 -13.15
CA HIS A 188 -15.29 1.77 -11.93
C HIS A 188 -13.93 1.10 -11.85
N ARG A 189 -13.31 1.19 -10.68
CA ARG A 189 -11.99 0.66 -10.39
C ARG A 189 -12.03 -0.21 -9.15
N GLN A 190 -11.20 -1.22 -9.16
CA GLN A 190 -11.04 -2.15 -8.04
C GLN A 190 -9.60 -2.10 -7.55
N LEU A 191 -9.45 -2.04 -6.22
CA LEU A 191 -8.18 -2.07 -5.53
C LEU A 191 -8.15 -3.26 -4.59
N ASN A 192 -7.21 -4.16 -4.83
CA ASN A 192 -7.04 -5.37 -4.02
C ASN A 192 -6.09 -5.08 -2.85
N ILE A 193 -6.50 -5.48 -1.66
CA ILE A 193 -5.73 -5.35 -0.43
C ILE A 193 -5.56 -6.73 0.17
N THR A 194 -4.30 -7.19 0.24
CA THR A 194 -3.94 -8.49 0.82
C THR A 194 -3.05 -8.28 2.02
N VAL A 195 -3.55 -8.66 3.19
CA VAL A 195 -2.82 -8.66 4.46
C VAL A 195 -2.34 -10.07 4.73
N MET A 196 -1.03 -10.24 5.02
CA MET A 196 -0.45 -11.56 5.27
C MET A 196 0.58 -11.50 6.39
N GLY A 197 0.57 -12.51 7.26
CA GLY A 197 1.49 -12.58 8.39
C GLY A 197 0.96 -13.45 9.52
N THR A 198 1.36 -13.14 10.75
CA THR A 198 0.97 -13.89 11.95
C THR A 198 0.20 -13.02 12.92
N ALA A 199 -0.67 -13.65 13.71
CA ALA A 199 -1.38 -12.98 14.80
C ALA A 199 -0.58 -13.00 16.12
N ASP A 200 0.54 -13.71 16.14
CA ASP A 200 1.35 -13.90 17.34
C ASP A 200 2.24 -12.67 17.60
N GLU A 201 2.46 -12.41 18.87
CA GLU A 201 3.45 -11.42 19.30
C GLU A 201 4.86 -11.97 19.09
N VAL A 202 5.76 -11.12 18.58
CA VAL A 202 7.17 -11.48 18.42
C VAL A 202 7.93 -10.93 19.62
N GLU A 203 8.48 -11.83 20.46
CA GLU A 203 9.36 -11.42 21.54
C GLU A 203 10.62 -10.72 21.01
N ASP A 204 11.16 -9.75 21.76
CA ASP A 204 12.37 -8.99 21.48
C ASP A 204 12.28 -7.77 20.52
N ARG A 205 11.14 -7.09 20.43
CA ARG A 205 11.07 -5.84 19.70
C ARG A 205 11.24 -4.61 20.58
N LYS A 206 12.34 -3.91 20.38
CA LYS A 206 12.52 -2.54 20.87
C LYS A 206 11.88 -1.54 19.86
N TRP A 207 10.56 -1.53 19.76
CA TRP A 207 9.86 -0.58 18.91
C TRP A 207 8.93 0.29 19.75
N ASN A 208 8.95 1.57 19.49
CA ASN A 208 8.07 2.54 20.18
C ASN A 208 7.00 3.02 19.18
N ASN A 209 6.09 2.11 18.81
CA ASN A 209 5.19 2.30 17.66
C ASN A 209 3.84 2.93 17.99
N GLY A 210 3.49 3.11 19.26
CA GLY A 210 2.17 3.64 19.63
C GLY A 210 1.91 5.06 19.14
N GLU A 211 2.97 5.82 18.86
CA GLU A 211 2.85 7.22 18.41
C GLU A 211 2.60 7.37 16.91
N VAL A 212 3.25 6.53 16.09
CA VAL A 212 3.22 6.66 14.61
C VAL A 212 1.82 6.45 14.03
N ILE A 213 1.04 5.51 14.59
CA ILE A 213 -0.32 5.24 14.11
C ILE A 213 -1.32 6.31 14.46
N ASN A 214 -1.16 6.84 15.67
CA ASN A 214 -2.02 7.93 16.10
C ASN A 214 -1.85 9.13 15.16
N THR A 215 -0.72 9.25 14.48
CA THR A 215 -0.44 10.35 13.56
C THR A 215 -1.12 10.13 12.21
N LEU A 216 -1.01 8.96 11.59
CA LEU A 216 -1.78 8.65 10.38
C LEU A 216 -3.29 8.77 10.61
N ARG A 217 -3.81 8.24 11.73
CA ARG A 217 -5.22 8.43 12.13
C ARG A 217 -5.59 9.89 12.37
N LYS A 218 -4.69 10.68 12.91
CA LYS A 218 -4.93 12.10 13.22
C LYS A 218 -5.07 12.94 11.96
N TYR A 219 -4.36 12.59 10.88
CA TYR A 219 -4.40 13.30 9.60
C TYR A 219 -5.45 12.76 8.64
N THR A 220 -5.97 11.56 8.84
CA THR A 220 -7.14 11.05 8.12
C THR A 220 -8.48 11.54 8.69
N ASP A 221 -8.48 12.23 9.84
CA ASP A 221 -9.66 12.92 10.35
C ASP A 221 -9.88 14.22 9.56
N GLU A 222 -10.82 14.19 8.63
CA GLU A 222 -11.17 15.30 7.73
C GLU A 222 -11.37 16.64 8.44
N GLU A 223 -11.93 16.65 9.65
CA GLU A 223 -12.15 17.86 10.43
C GLU A 223 -10.86 18.59 10.83
N LYS A 224 -9.78 17.85 11.10
CA LYS A 224 -8.49 18.45 11.51
C LYS A 224 -7.68 18.95 10.34
N ALA A 225 -7.72 18.27 9.21
CA ALA A 225 -7.11 18.74 7.96
C ALA A 225 -7.75 20.06 7.51
N TYR A 226 -9.07 20.20 7.69
CA TYR A 226 -9.82 21.42 7.35
C TYR A 226 -9.42 22.61 8.22
N ASP A 227 -9.23 22.42 9.52
CA ASP A 227 -8.82 23.49 10.45
C ASP A 227 -7.42 24.02 10.16
N VAL A 228 -6.47 23.15 9.78
CA VAL A 228 -5.11 23.54 9.39
C VAL A 228 -5.14 24.33 8.08
N HIS A 229 -5.91 23.87 7.09
CA HIS A 229 -6.07 24.54 5.81
C HIS A 229 -6.65 25.96 5.97
N TYR A 230 -7.70 26.10 6.75
CA TYR A 230 -8.32 27.40 7.05
C TYR A 230 -7.37 28.37 7.74
N THR A 231 -6.57 27.89 8.69
CA THR A 231 -5.61 28.69 9.45
C THR A 231 -4.45 29.20 8.58
N LEU A 232 -3.99 28.41 7.59
CA LEU A 232 -2.92 28.80 6.69
C LEU A 232 -3.36 29.79 5.62
N GLN A 233 -4.60 29.71 5.14
CA GLN A 233 -5.16 30.68 4.19
C GLN A 233 -5.36 32.06 4.81
N GLN A 234 -5.62 32.17 6.10
CA GLN A 234 -5.77 33.45 6.79
C GLN A 234 -4.43 34.16 7.07
N LYS A 235 -3.29 33.47 6.92
CA LYS A 235 -1.95 34.04 7.14
C LYS A 235 -1.26 34.54 5.87
N ARG A 236 -1.92 34.46 4.71
CA ARG A 236 -1.50 35.02 3.43
C ARG A 236 -2.35 36.24 3.11
#